data_75f653d35a0726f5f720947337490760
#
_entry.id   75f653d35a0726f5f720947337490760
#
_cell.length_a   1.000
_cell.length_b   1.000
_cell.length_c   1.000
_cell.angle_alpha   90.00
_cell.angle_beta   90.00
_cell.angle_gamma   90.00
#
_symmetry.space_group_name_H-M   'P 1'
#
loop_
_entity.id
_entity.type
_entity.pdbx_description
1 polymer ?
#
loop_
_entity_poly.entity_id
_entity_poly.type
_entity_poly.pdbx_seq_one_letter_code
_entity_poly.pdbx_strand_id
1 'polypeptide(L)'
;HHHSDTSDIPFSYLIEKDDETYLVPGINLRSVGTIRDAQKWPKRDKRTDPDRLDMINYNLLSPYTIQKMLKAVDILKNLQALVGETSEIYYYQNTRIKGSSLRNALNFYGMAINKFFGNSLIKRLEGTTYCSMEEVWEQLRPTESKGSGEWLDLAGLILPREPLDALLQDIEQGEIASLEDVECFFRLVHGRYY
;
A
#
# COMPACT_ATOMS: atom_id res chain seq x y z
N HIS A 1 -8.42 -16.29 -20.13
CA HIS A 1 -7.13 -15.85 -19.56
C HIS A 1 -7.03 -14.33 -19.70
N HIS A 2 -6.89 -13.65 -18.54
CA HIS A 2 -6.73 -12.21 -18.51
C HIS A 2 -5.25 -11.86 -18.75
N HIS A 3 -4.99 -10.99 -19.72
CA HIS A 3 -3.64 -10.58 -20.12
C HIS A 3 -3.35 -9.11 -19.76
N SER A 4 -4.19 -8.50 -18.91
CA SER A 4 -4.04 -7.09 -18.54
C SER A 4 -3.25 -6.97 -17.25
N ASP A 5 -2.22 -6.13 -17.24
CA ASP A 5 -1.54 -5.75 -16.01
C ASP A 5 -2.36 -4.69 -15.27
N THR A 6 -2.94 -5.09 -14.16
CA THR A 6 -3.75 -4.22 -13.28
C THR A 6 -3.08 -3.96 -11.94
N SER A 7 -1.78 -4.21 -11.83
CA SER A 7 -1.00 -4.06 -10.59
C SER A 7 -1.02 -2.65 -9.99
N ASP A 8 -1.27 -1.63 -10.81
CA ASP A 8 -1.42 -0.25 -10.38
C ASP A 8 -2.83 0.11 -9.87
N ILE A 9 -3.78 -0.83 -9.97
CA ILE A 9 -5.15 -0.66 -9.45
C ILE A 9 -5.43 -1.78 -8.43
N PRO A 10 -4.91 -1.67 -7.20
CA PRO A 10 -4.94 -2.75 -6.22
C PRO A 10 -6.36 -3.05 -5.71
N PHE A 11 -6.53 -4.21 -5.06
CA PHE A 11 -7.81 -4.65 -4.49
C PHE A 11 -8.94 -4.76 -5.51
N SER A 12 -8.63 -5.05 -6.76
CA SER A 12 -9.57 -5.12 -7.88
C SER A 12 -9.98 -6.55 -8.19
N TYR A 13 -11.10 -6.72 -8.91
CA TYR A 13 -11.47 -7.95 -9.60
C TYR A 13 -11.36 -7.79 -11.09
N LEU A 14 -10.89 -8.84 -11.77
CA LEU A 14 -11.06 -9.05 -13.19
C LEU A 14 -12.20 -10.05 -13.42
N ILE A 15 -13.16 -9.67 -14.23
CA ILE A 15 -14.35 -10.48 -14.54
C ILE A 15 -14.45 -10.59 -16.06
N GLU A 16 -14.53 -11.82 -16.56
CA GLU A 16 -14.86 -12.07 -17.96
C GLU A 16 -16.37 -12.16 -18.12
N LYS A 17 -16.89 -11.42 -19.07
CA LYS A 17 -18.30 -11.43 -19.42
C LYS A 17 -18.46 -11.13 -20.92
N ASP A 18 -19.17 -12.00 -21.67
CA ASP A 18 -19.46 -11.81 -23.10
C ASP A 18 -18.16 -11.60 -23.92
N ASP A 19 -17.14 -12.42 -23.69
CA ASP A 19 -15.80 -12.35 -24.27
C ASP A 19 -15.01 -11.05 -24.00
N GLU A 20 -15.48 -10.25 -23.02
CA GLU A 20 -14.84 -9.00 -22.64
C GLU A 20 -14.34 -9.05 -21.18
N THR A 21 -13.19 -8.43 -20.93
CA THR A 21 -12.63 -8.34 -19.60
C THR A 21 -13.04 -7.04 -18.92
N TYR A 22 -13.74 -7.16 -17.80
CA TYR A 22 -14.11 -6.04 -16.94
C TYR A 22 -13.19 -5.97 -15.73
N LEU A 23 -12.70 -4.77 -15.44
CA LEU A 23 -12.01 -4.44 -14.21
C LEU A 23 -12.99 -3.76 -13.24
N VAL A 24 -13.06 -4.26 -12.02
CA VAL A 24 -13.84 -3.67 -10.92
C VAL A 24 -12.87 -3.17 -9.85
N PRO A 25 -12.44 -1.88 -9.96
CA PRO A 25 -11.39 -1.35 -9.10
C PRO A 25 -11.80 -1.30 -7.63
N GLY A 26 -10.87 -1.59 -6.72
CA GLY A 26 -11.02 -1.39 -5.29
C GLY A 26 -12.11 -2.22 -4.59
N ILE A 27 -12.83 -3.09 -5.30
CA ILE A 27 -14.00 -3.81 -4.75
C ILE A 27 -13.64 -4.70 -3.57
N ASN A 28 -12.41 -5.24 -3.55
CA ASN A 28 -11.92 -6.09 -2.46
C ASN A 28 -11.71 -5.34 -1.14
N LEU A 29 -11.60 -4.01 -1.14
CA LEU A 29 -11.58 -3.21 0.09
C LEU A 29 -12.90 -3.27 0.86
N ARG A 30 -14.02 -3.55 0.16
CA ARG A 30 -15.35 -3.73 0.75
C ARG A 30 -15.62 -5.18 1.11
N SER A 31 -14.84 -6.12 0.61
CA SER A 31 -15.07 -7.55 0.82
C SER A 31 -14.74 -7.96 2.25
N VAL A 32 -15.74 -8.47 2.97
CA VAL A 32 -15.54 -9.08 4.30
C VAL A 32 -14.53 -10.23 4.22
N GLY A 33 -14.49 -10.94 3.10
CA GLY A 33 -13.52 -12.01 2.84
C GLY A 33 -12.08 -11.51 2.89
N THR A 34 -11.76 -10.42 2.22
CA THR A 34 -10.42 -9.84 2.20
C THR A 34 -9.96 -9.43 3.61
N ILE A 35 -10.82 -8.74 4.36
CA ILE A 35 -10.50 -8.31 5.74
C ILE A 35 -10.31 -9.53 6.64
N ARG A 36 -11.21 -10.50 6.57
CA ARG A 36 -11.13 -11.74 7.33
C ARG A 36 -9.86 -12.53 7.02
N ASP A 37 -9.50 -12.62 5.75
CA ASP A 37 -8.35 -13.42 5.34
C ASP A 37 -7.04 -12.73 5.71
N ALA A 38 -6.94 -11.40 5.61
CA ALA A 38 -5.80 -10.64 6.13
C ALA A 38 -5.58 -10.87 7.64
N GLN A 39 -6.65 -10.99 8.43
CA GLN A 39 -6.56 -11.30 9.87
C GLN A 39 -6.19 -12.76 10.18
N LYS A 40 -6.45 -13.68 9.25
CA LYS A 40 -6.16 -15.11 9.43
C LYS A 40 -4.70 -15.47 9.12
N TRP A 41 -4.09 -14.82 8.14
CA TRP A 41 -2.75 -15.15 7.68
C TRP A 41 -1.69 -15.12 8.79
N PRO A 42 -1.61 -14.09 9.66
CA PRO A 42 -0.67 -14.10 10.78
C PRO A 42 -0.84 -15.29 11.73
N LYS A 43 -2.11 -15.73 11.93
CA LYS A 43 -2.44 -16.87 12.79
C LYS A 43 -2.14 -18.22 12.16
N ARG A 44 -2.02 -18.28 10.84
CA ARG A 44 -1.68 -19.49 10.07
C ARG A 44 -0.19 -19.64 9.84
N ASP A 45 0.59 -18.63 10.14
CA ASP A 45 2.04 -18.73 10.12
C ASP A 45 2.48 -19.69 11.24
N LYS A 46 2.83 -20.90 10.83
CA LYS A 46 3.23 -21.99 11.71
C LYS A 46 4.75 -22.18 11.78
N ARG A 47 5.51 -21.21 11.28
CA ARG A 47 6.96 -21.27 11.39
C ARG A 47 7.35 -21.25 12.87
N THR A 48 8.11 -22.27 13.27
CA THR A 48 8.55 -22.48 14.66
C THR A 48 10.00 -22.05 14.88
N ASP A 49 10.70 -21.71 13.82
CA ASP A 49 12.06 -21.23 13.91
C ASP A 49 12.09 -19.88 14.65
N PRO A 50 12.82 -19.79 15.78
CA PRO A 50 12.98 -18.52 16.50
C PRO A 50 13.72 -17.47 15.66
N ASP A 51 14.59 -17.91 14.75
CA ASP A 51 15.37 -17.07 13.86
C ASP A 51 14.67 -16.90 12.51
N ARG A 52 13.45 -16.36 12.55
CA ARG A 52 12.68 -16.08 11.32
C ARG A 52 13.43 -15.06 10.47
N LEU A 53 13.96 -15.50 9.34
CA LEU A 53 14.61 -14.65 8.36
C LEU A 53 13.62 -13.76 7.61
N ASP A 54 12.35 -14.18 7.51
CA ASP A 54 11.30 -13.44 6.77
C ASP A 54 10.58 -12.44 7.67
N MET A 55 10.59 -11.19 7.28
CA MET A 55 9.86 -10.11 7.95
C MET A 55 8.61 -9.75 7.14
N ILE A 56 7.59 -10.61 7.19
CA ILE A 56 6.37 -10.45 6.39
C ILE A 56 5.41 -9.46 7.04
N ASN A 57 5.03 -8.42 6.31
CA ASN A 57 3.98 -7.50 6.69
C ASN A 57 2.62 -8.03 6.22
N TYR A 58 1.75 -8.41 7.15
CA TYR A 58 0.39 -8.90 6.88
C TYR A 58 -0.67 -7.79 6.90
N ASN A 59 -0.30 -6.54 7.10
CA ASN A 59 -1.25 -5.44 7.18
C ASN A 59 -1.85 -5.16 5.78
N LEU A 60 -3.18 -5.16 5.72
CA LEU A 60 -3.91 -4.85 4.50
C LEU A 60 -3.60 -3.43 4.00
N LEU A 61 -3.51 -2.47 4.94
CA LEU A 61 -3.13 -1.10 4.67
C LEU A 61 -1.70 -0.89 5.14
N SER A 62 -0.80 -0.79 4.20
CA SER A 62 0.62 -0.54 4.41
C SER A 62 1.06 0.66 3.56
N PRO A 63 2.20 1.28 3.81
CA PRO A 63 2.71 2.35 2.93
C PRO A 63 2.75 1.95 1.46
N TYR A 64 3.15 0.72 1.15
CA TYR A 64 3.17 0.18 -0.21
C TYR A 64 1.77 0.10 -0.85
N THR A 65 0.79 -0.46 -0.14
CA THR A 65 -0.59 -0.57 -0.68
C THR A 65 -1.25 0.80 -0.80
N ILE A 66 -0.98 1.72 0.13
CA ILE A 66 -1.46 3.11 0.06
C ILE A 66 -0.87 3.85 -1.13
N GLN A 67 0.43 3.73 -1.38
CA GLN A 67 1.08 4.29 -2.57
C GLN A 67 0.42 3.80 -3.87
N LYS A 68 0.12 2.50 -3.97
CA LYS A 68 -0.62 1.93 -5.08
C LYS A 68 -2.04 2.48 -5.20
N MET A 69 -2.75 2.67 -4.08
CA MET A 69 -4.09 3.28 -4.09
C MET A 69 -4.06 4.73 -4.51
N LEU A 70 -3.07 5.52 -4.09
CA LEU A 70 -2.91 6.91 -4.54
C LEU A 70 -2.71 6.96 -6.06
N LYS A 71 -1.83 6.11 -6.61
CA LYS A 71 -1.64 5.98 -8.06
C LYS A 71 -2.94 5.56 -8.77
N ALA A 72 -3.69 4.61 -8.20
CA ALA A 72 -4.97 4.19 -8.75
C ALA A 72 -5.99 5.33 -8.78
N VAL A 73 -6.07 6.16 -7.74
CA VAL A 73 -6.94 7.34 -7.72
C VAL A 73 -6.59 8.30 -8.84
N ASP A 74 -5.31 8.56 -9.07
CA ASP A 74 -4.86 9.44 -10.16
C ASP A 74 -5.20 8.85 -11.54
N ILE A 75 -4.98 7.56 -11.75
CA ILE A 75 -5.37 6.86 -12.98
C ILE A 75 -6.87 7.01 -13.22
N LEU A 76 -7.72 6.71 -12.23
CA LEU A 76 -9.18 6.76 -12.36
C LEU A 76 -9.69 8.19 -12.59
N LYS A 77 -9.12 9.19 -11.92
CA LYS A 77 -9.44 10.61 -12.17
C LYS A 77 -9.03 11.06 -13.56
N ASN A 78 -7.87 10.63 -14.04
CA ASN A 78 -7.43 10.93 -15.40
C ASN A 78 -8.35 10.31 -16.46
N LEU A 79 -8.84 9.08 -16.24
CA LEU A 79 -9.84 8.49 -17.13
C LEU A 79 -11.15 9.30 -17.14
N GLN A 80 -11.61 9.80 -15.99
CA GLN A 80 -12.78 10.70 -15.94
C GLN A 80 -12.52 12.01 -16.67
N ALA A 81 -11.36 12.62 -16.51
CA ALA A 81 -11.00 13.88 -17.17
C ALA A 81 -10.93 13.72 -18.71
N LEU A 82 -10.46 12.58 -19.21
CA LEU A 82 -10.34 12.31 -20.65
C LEU A 82 -11.67 11.98 -21.33
N VAL A 83 -12.55 11.22 -20.66
CA VAL A 83 -13.76 10.65 -21.27
C VAL A 83 -15.03 11.37 -20.79
N GLY A 84 -14.98 12.00 -19.59
CA GLY A 84 -16.11 12.64 -18.92
C GLY A 84 -16.59 11.83 -17.73
N GLU A 85 -17.05 12.54 -16.68
CA GLU A 85 -17.45 11.93 -15.39
C GLU A 85 -18.70 11.06 -15.46
N THR A 86 -19.55 11.29 -16.47
CA THR A 86 -20.83 10.61 -16.67
C THR A 86 -20.74 9.41 -17.61
N SER A 87 -19.54 9.10 -18.12
CA SER A 87 -19.37 7.96 -19.01
C SER A 87 -19.82 6.64 -18.35
N GLU A 88 -20.50 5.81 -19.13
CA GLU A 88 -20.92 4.49 -18.68
C GLU A 88 -19.77 3.49 -18.64
N ILE A 89 -18.81 3.62 -19.59
CA ILE A 89 -17.65 2.74 -19.72
C ILE A 89 -16.38 3.57 -19.90
N TYR A 90 -15.36 3.16 -19.18
CA TYR A 90 -13.97 3.63 -19.34
C TYR A 90 -13.08 2.46 -19.75
N TYR A 91 -12.00 2.74 -20.46
CA TYR A 91 -11.02 1.75 -20.89
C TYR A 91 -9.70 1.97 -20.18
N TYR A 92 -9.18 0.91 -19.58
CA TYR A 92 -7.86 0.90 -18.97
C TYR A 92 -7.11 -0.33 -19.47
N GLN A 93 -6.04 -0.12 -20.24
CA GLN A 93 -5.36 -1.19 -20.97
C GLN A 93 -6.37 -2.03 -21.77
N ASN A 94 -6.38 -3.35 -21.60
CA ASN A 94 -7.30 -4.27 -22.29
C ASN A 94 -8.57 -4.55 -21.48
N THR A 95 -8.93 -3.68 -20.54
CA THR A 95 -10.11 -3.88 -19.68
C THR A 95 -11.12 -2.76 -19.82
N ARG A 96 -12.36 -3.07 -19.49
CA ARG A 96 -13.48 -2.12 -19.37
C ARG A 96 -13.81 -1.88 -17.91
N ILE A 97 -14.01 -0.62 -17.54
CA ILE A 97 -14.43 -0.21 -16.19
C ILE A 97 -15.81 0.44 -16.34
N LYS A 98 -16.82 -0.11 -15.65
CA LYS A 98 -18.13 0.55 -15.59
C LYS A 98 -18.04 1.86 -14.83
N GLY A 99 -18.73 2.91 -15.28
CA GLY A 99 -18.73 4.21 -14.63
C GLY A 99 -19.15 4.18 -13.15
N SER A 100 -20.13 3.32 -12.80
CA SER A 100 -20.49 3.09 -11.40
C SER A 100 -19.37 2.46 -10.59
N SER A 101 -18.64 1.49 -11.17
CA SER A 101 -17.49 0.84 -10.51
C SER A 101 -16.34 1.81 -10.29
N LEU A 102 -16.06 2.69 -11.27
CA LEU A 102 -15.03 3.71 -11.14
C LEU A 102 -15.35 4.69 -10.00
N ARG A 103 -16.58 5.23 -9.95
CA ARG A 103 -17.00 6.14 -8.89
C ARG A 103 -16.93 5.49 -7.50
N ASN A 104 -17.37 4.24 -7.38
CA ASN A 104 -17.27 3.48 -6.14
C ASN A 104 -15.81 3.27 -5.72
N ALA A 105 -14.93 2.97 -6.66
CA ALA A 105 -13.50 2.77 -6.40
C ALA A 105 -12.83 4.02 -5.82
N LEU A 106 -13.13 5.20 -6.37
CA LEU A 106 -12.61 6.47 -5.82
C LEU A 106 -13.03 6.66 -4.35
N ASN A 107 -14.27 6.29 -4.00
CA ASN A 107 -14.74 6.34 -2.61
C ASN A 107 -14.02 5.29 -1.73
N PHE A 108 -13.86 4.05 -2.21
CA PHE A 108 -13.22 2.99 -1.43
C PHE A 108 -11.74 3.30 -1.18
N TYR A 109 -11.01 3.73 -2.20
CA TYR A 109 -9.61 4.15 -2.04
C TYR A 109 -9.50 5.36 -1.11
N GLY A 110 -10.36 6.37 -1.27
CA GLY A 110 -10.38 7.54 -0.38
C GLY A 110 -10.59 7.16 1.08
N MET A 111 -11.56 6.28 1.38
CA MET A 111 -11.77 5.79 2.75
C MET A 111 -10.57 5.01 3.31
N ALA A 112 -9.97 4.15 2.49
CA ALA A 112 -8.82 3.34 2.92
C ALA A 112 -7.58 4.22 3.20
N ILE A 113 -7.30 5.18 2.32
CA ILE A 113 -6.21 6.14 2.46
C ILE A 113 -6.41 6.99 3.72
N ASN A 114 -7.63 7.55 3.91
CA ASN A 114 -7.95 8.35 5.09
C ASN A 114 -7.84 7.54 6.39
N LYS A 115 -8.26 6.27 6.37
CA LYS A 115 -8.12 5.37 7.52
C LYS A 115 -6.65 5.12 7.86
N PHE A 116 -5.81 4.87 6.87
CA PHE A 116 -4.38 4.65 7.08
C PHE A 116 -3.72 5.88 7.71
N PHE A 117 -3.88 7.05 7.10
CA PHE A 117 -3.29 8.27 7.63
C PHE A 117 -3.88 8.66 8.98
N GLY A 118 -5.21 8.53 9.16
CA GLY A 118 -5.86 8.80 10.46
C GLY A 118 -5.31 7.93 11.57
N ASN A 119 -5.13 6.63 11.34
CA ASN A 119 -4.52 5.73 12.32
C ASN A 119 -3.06 6.10 12.61
N SER A 120 -2.29 6.49 11.61
CA SER A 120 -0.90 6.93 11.77
C SER A 120 -0.81 8.22 12.60
N LEU A 121 -1.71 9.18 12.35
CA LEU A 121 -1.79 10.41 13.13
C LEU A 121 -2.18 10.14 14.58
N ILE A 122 -3.20 9.31 14.82
CA ILE A 122 -3.61 8.92 16.18
C ILE A 122 -2.45 8.29 16.94
N LYS A 123 -1.74 7.33 16.31
CA LYS A 123 -0.59 6.68 16.93
C LYS A 123 0.53 7.66 17.28
N ARG A 124 0.78 8.65 16.43
CA ARG A 124 1.79 9.68 16.66
C ARG A 124 1.43 10.65 17.77
N LEU A 125 0.15 10.87 18.02
CA LEU A 125 -0.36 11.75 19.07
C LEU A 125 -0.66 11.01 20.39
N GLU A 126 -0.59 9.68 20.38
CA GLU A 126 -0.93 8.85 21.54
C GLU A 126 0.06 9.07 22.70
N GLY A 127 -0.47 9.06 23.94
CA GLY A 127 0.33 9.19 25.15
C GLY A 127 0.71 10.63 25.54
N THR A 128 0.31 11.63 24.77
CA THR A 128 0.55 13.05 25.06
C THR A 128 -0.77 13.80 25.20
N THR A 129 -0.86 14.69 26.19
CA THR A 129 -2.00 15.60 26.35
C THR A 129 -1.65 16.94 25.71
N TYR A 130 -2.49 17.42 24.81
CA TYR A 130 -2.32 18.68 24.09
C TYR A 130 -3.29 19.71 24.65
N CYS A 131 -2.79 20.92 24.90
CA CYS A 131 -3.60 22.03 25.42
C CYS A 131 -4.15 22.93 24.30
N SER A 132 -3.57 22.85 23.10
CA SER A 132 -3.98 23.64 21.95
C SER A 132 -3.80 22.90 20.63
N MET A 133 -4.45 23.39 19.56
CA MET A 133 -4.26 22.86 18.21
C MET A 133 -2.87 23.18 17.67
N GLU A 134 -2.25 24.26 18.09
CA GLU A 134 -0.87 24.65 17.73
C GLU A 134 0.12 23.59 18.19
N GLU A 135 -0.04 23.06 19.40
CA GLU A 135 0.81 21.97 19.92
C GLU A 135 0.64 20.69 19.09
N VAL A 136 -0.59 20.36 18.68
CA VAL A 136 -0.87 19.22 17.80
C VAL A 136 -0.17 19.42 16.44
N TRP A 137 -0.28 20.60 15.84
CA TRP A 137 0.36 20.89 14.56
C TRP A 137 1.89 20.85 14.66
N GLU A 138 2.46 21.32 15.75
CA GLU A 138 3.91 21.25 15.97
C GLU A 138 4.38 19.78 16.08
N GLN A 139 3.64 18.94 16.82
CA GLN A 139 3.94 17.51 16.95
C GLN A 139 3.83 16.77 15.61
N LEU A 140 2.90 17.18 14.75
CA LEU A 140 2.66 16.58 13.45
C LEU A 140 3.53 17.19 12.34
N ARG A 141 4.31 18.22 12.63
CA ARG A 141 5.16 18.87 11.66
C ARG A 141 6.14 17.86 11.03
N PRO A 142 6.21 17.80 9.70
CA PRO A 142 7.19 16.93 9.04
C PRO A 142 8.62 17.35 9.41
N THR A 143 9.45 16.38 9.73
CA THR A 143 10.89 16.61 9.98
C THR A 143 11.67 16.77 8.68
N GLU A 144 11.13 16.22 7.58
CA GLU A 144 11.74 16.27 6.26
C GLU A 144 10.71 16.61 5.19
N SER A 145 11.13 17.32 4.15
CA SER A 145 10.25 17.72 3.05
C SER A 145 10.01 16.63 2.01
N LYS A 146 10.89 15.64 1.93
CA LYS A 146 10.85 14.58 0.90
C LYS A 146 9.94 13.41 1.24
N GLY A 147 9.64 13.18 2.52
CA GLY A 147 9.01 11.94 2.96
C GLY A 147 9.88 10.70 2.70
N SER A 148 9.29 9.52 2.80
CA SER A 148 9.99 8.22 2.65
C SER A 148 10.17 7.75 1.19
N GLY A 149 9.69 8.51 0.22
CA GLY A 149 9.80 8.19 -1.21
C GLY A 149 8.97 6.95 -1.61
N GLU A 150 9.47 6.21 -2.61
CA GLU A 150 8.82 5.00 -3.14
C GLU A 150 8.98 3.83 -2.19
N TRP A 151 7.89 3.12 -1.94
CA TRP A 151 7.86 1.89 -1.14
C TRP A 151 7.83 0.66 -2.02
N LEU A 152 8.55 -0.37 -1.62
CA LEU A 152 8.70 -1.64 -2.32
C LEU A 152 8.14 -2.78 -1.48
N ASP A 153 7.75 -3.85 -2.17
CA ASP A 153 7.38 -5.13 -1.57
C ASP A 153 8.38 -6.20 -2.03
N LEU A 154 9.19 -6.65 -1.10
CA LEU A 154 10.18 -7.71 -1.30
C LEU A 154 9.63 -9.01 -0.69
N ALA A 155 8.72 -9.66 -1.40
CA ALA A 155 8.07 -10.90 -0.96
C ALA A 155 7.43 -10.80 0.44
N GLY A 156 6.77 -9.67 0.72
CA GLY A 156 6.11 -9.39 2.00
C GLY A 156 6.87 -8.47 2.93
N LEU A 157 8.18 -8.30 2.75
CA LEU A 157 8.94 -7.26 3.43
C LEU A 157 8.74 -5.93 2.71
N ILE A 158 8.15 -4.97 3.41
CA ILE A 158 7.80 -3.65 2.86
C ILE A 158 8.77 -2.61 3.39
N LEU A 159 9.47 -1.92 2.50
CA LEU A 159 10.44 -0.88 2.86
C LEU A 159 10.56 0.19 1.77
N PRO A 160 11.07 1.39 2.09
CA PRO A 160 11.39 2.40 1.09
C PRO A 160 12.56 1.97 0.20
N ARG A 161 12.57 2.48 -1.03
CA ARG A 161 13.62 2.21 -2.01
C ARG A 161 14.99 2.72 -1.56
N GLU A 162 15.06 3.93 -1.01
CA GLU A 162 16.35 4.55 -0.64
C GLU A 162 17.16 3.70 0.35
N PRO A 163 16.61 3.18 1.48
CA PRO A 163 17.32 2.23 2.33
C PRO A 163 17.73 0.93 1.62
N LEU A 164 16.90 0.42 0.70
CA LEU A 164 17.26 -0.77 -0.06
C LEU A 164 18.44 -0.52 -0.98
N ASP A 165 18.45 0.59 -1.70
CA ASP A 165 19.55 0.96 -2.60
C ASP A 165 20.85 1.14 -1.81
N ALA A 166 20.81 1.74 -0.60
CA ALA A 166 21.94 1.82 0.30
C ALA A 166 22.45 0.44 0.74
N LEU A 167 21.54 -0.46 1.16
CA LEU A 167 21.89 -1.84 1.52
C LEU A 167 22.61 -2.58 0.36
N LEU A 168 22.08 -2.44 -0.85
CA LEU A 168 22.70 -3.09 -2.03
C LEU A 168 24.08 -2.53 -2.30
N GLN A 169 24.29 -1.25 -2.13
CA GLN A 169 25.59 -0.61 -2.28
C GLN A 169 26.58 -1.10 -1.19
N ASP A 170 26.16 -1.20 0.06
CA ASP A 170 26.99 -1.69 1.16
C ASP A 170 27.39 -3.16 0.96
N ILE A 171 26.49 -3.99 0.40
CA ILE A 171 26.80 -5.38 0.01
C ILE A 171 27.83 -5.40 -1.13
N GLU A 172 27.67 -4.59 -2.17
CA GLU A 172 28.61 -4.51 -3.29
C GLU A 172 30.00 -4.04 -2.87
N GLN A 173 30.08 -3.18 -1.85
CA GLN A 173 31.33 -2.69 -1.28
C GLN A 173 31.96 -3.65 -0.27
N GLY A 174 31.24 -4.70 0.13
CA GLY A 174 31.69 -5.68 1.12
C GLY A 174 31.59 -5.20 2.57
N GLU A 175 30.89 -4.08 2.83
CA GLU A 175 30.60 -3.56 4.18
C GLU A 175 29.59 -4.46 4.90
N ILE A 176 28.66 -5.06 4.14
CA ILE A 176 27.70 -6.06 4.59
C ILE A 176 28.06 -7.38 3.92
N ALA A 177 28.55 -8.35 4.71
CA ALA A 177 29.09 -9.61 4.21
C ALA A 177 28.36 -10.86 4.71
N SER A 178 27.41 -10.72 5.65
CA SER A 178 26.68 -11.84 6.23
C SER A 178 25.16 -11.63 6.17
N LEU A 179 24.40 -12.73 6.26
CA LEU A 179 22.94 -12.67 6.39
C LEU A 179 22.52 -11.99 7.70
N GLU A 180 23.32 -12.13 8.75
CA GLU A 180 23.07 -11.52 10.06
C GLU A 180 23.13 -9.98 9.98
N ASP A 181 24.10 -9.44 9.21
CA ASP A 181 24.19 -8.00 8.95
C ASP A 181 22.97 -7.49 8.17
N VAL A 182 22.52 -8.23 7.15
CA VAL A 182 21.32 -7.91 6.37
C VAL A 182 20.08 -7.91 7.26
N GLU A 183 19.93 -8.90 8.13
CA GLU A 183 18.81 -8.99 9.07
C GLU A 183 18.84 -7.83 10.07
N CYS A 184 20.00 -7.50 10.60
CA CYS A 184 20.19 -6.36 11.49
C CYS A 184 19.77 -5.06 10.80
N PHE A 185 20.19 -4.86 9.55
CA PHE A 185 19.78 -3.72 8.74
C PHE A 185 18.25 -3.62 8.61
N PHE A 186 17.56 -4.71 8.24
CA PHE A 186 16.12 -4.70 8.10
C PHE A 186 15.40 -4.43 9.42
N ARG A 187 15.87 -4.97 10.53
CA ARG A 187 15.32 -4.67 11.87
C ARG A 187 15.42 -3.18 12.22
N LEU A 188 16.55 -2.55 11.91
CA LEU A 188 16.75 -1.11 12.13
C LEU A 188 15.81 -0.27 11.25
N VAL A 189 15.71 -0.61 9.98
CA VAL A 189 14.83 0.09 9.04
C VAL A 189 13.37 -0.07 9.46
N HIS A 190 12.94 -1.28 9.79
CA HIS A 190 11.57 -1.55 10.26
C HIS A 190 11.21 -0.76 11.51
N GLY A 191 12.12 -0.63 12.48
CA GLY A 191 11.90 0.14 13.70
C GLY A 191 11.71 1.65 13.50
N ARG A 192 12.03 2.18 12.31
CA ARG A 192 11.86 3.62 11.98
C ARG A 192 10.49 3.97 11.43
N TYR A 193 9.66 2.97 11.04
CA TYR A 193 8.38 3.20 10.36
C TYR A 193 7.14 3.00 11.23
N TYR A 194 7.31 2.61 12.49
CA TYR A 194 6.23 2.35 13.42
C TYR A 194 6.42 3.05 14.76
#